data_ab23210678752072fbe2059e9bf6f917
#
_entry.id   ab23210678752072fbe2059e9bf6f917
#
_cell.length_a   1.000
_cell.length_b   1.000
_cell.length_c   1.000
_cell.angle_alpha   90.00
_cell.angle_beta   90.00
_cell.angle_gamma   90.00
#
_symmetry.space_group_name_H-M   'P 1'
#
loop_
_entity.id
_entity.type
_entity.pdbx_description
1 polymer ?
#
loop_
_entity_poly.entity_id
_entity_poly.type
_entity_poly.pdbx_seq_one_letter_code
_entity_poly.pdbx_strand_id
1 'polypeptide(L)'
;MSMSTSTTHANASPAELEKFGALAARWWDPQGPQRPLHELNPARLGYVRRHVELAGRRVLDLGCGGGLLSEAMAREGAQVVGADLSPELVDVAKLHLLESGLKVDYRLVSAEDLAAAEPASFDAVACMEMLEHVPDPGAVLQACATLLRPGGRLLLSTLNRTPAAFALAIVGAEYVARLLPRGTHHYRQFIRPSELAAWLRAAGLQLEDVSGLHYDPLRRTASVGGHTAVNYLACAVKPA
;
A
#
# COMPACT_ATOMS: atom_id res chain seq x y z
N MET A 1 -14.58 -4.39 33.24
CA MET A 1 -13.27 -4.80 32.73
C MET A 1 -13.50 -5.65 31.48
N SER A 2 -13.49 -5.04 30.31
CA SER A 2 -13.62 -5.75 29.02
C SER A 2 -12.21 -6.13 28.60
N MET A 3 -11.89 -7.41 28.61
CA MET A 3 -10.64 -7.92 28.03
C MET A 3 -10.76 -7.79 26.52
N SER A 4 -10.04 -6.83 25.95
CA SER A 4 -9.83 -6.76 24.49
C SER A 4 -9.02 -8.00 24.10
N THR A 5 -9.66 -8.97 23.47
CA THR A 5 -8.99 -10.08 22.82
C THR A 5 -8.25 -9.52 21.60
N SER A 6 -6.95 -9.27 21.76
CA SER A 6 -6.07 -8.97 20.63
C SER A 6 -6.05 -10.20 19.73
N THR A 7 -6.78 -10.15 18.63
CA THR A 7 -6.73 -11.17 17.57
C THR A 7 -5.36 -11.01 16.90
N THR A 8 -4.42 -11.90 17.21
CA THR A 8 -3.12 -11.96 16.55
C THR A 8 -3.32 -12.49 15.14
N HIS A 9 -3.32 -11.63 14.15
CA HIS A 9 -3.30 -12.04 12.75
C HIS A 9 -1.93 -12.67 12.43
N ALA A 10 -1.92 -13.90 11.92
CA ALA A 10 -0.70 -14.68 11.70
C ALA A 10 0.32 -13.99 10.77
N ASN A 11 -0.17 -13.18 9.84
CA ASN A 11 0.65 -12.46 8.86
C ASN A 11 0.76 -10.95 9.16
N ALA A 12 0.85 -10.58 10.41
CA ALA A 12 1.06 -9.20 10.85
C ALA A 12 2.21 -9.12 11.87
N SER A 13 3.04 -8.08 11.75
CA SER A 13 4.08 -7.77 12.74
C SER A 13 3.53 -6.82 13.79
N PRO A 14 3.38 -7.21 15.06
CA PRO A 14 2.91 -6.31 16.10
C PRO A 14 3.75 -5.04 16.24
N ALA A 15 5.08 -5.15 16.06
CA ALA A 15 5.99 -4.00 16.11
C ALA A 15 5.75 -3.01 14.95
N GLU A 16 5.43 -3.50 13.75
CA GLU A 16 5.07 -2.63 12.63
C GLU A 16 3.71 -1.95 12.87
N LEU A 17 2.71 -2.66 13.37
CA LEU A 17 1.41 -2.08 13.71
C LEU A 17 1.53 -0.98 14.77
N GLU A 18 2.28 -1.21 15.84
CA GLU A 18 2.56 -0.20 16.88
C GLU A 18 3.28 1.03 16.31
N LYS A 19 4.30 0.81 15.47
CA LYS A 19 5.07 1.88 14.82
C LYS A 19 4.18 2.76 13.94
N PHE A 20 3.35 2.18 13.10
CA PHE A 20 2.45 2.95 12.23
C PHE A 20 1.30 3.58 13.01
N GLY A 21 0.73 2.91 14.01
CA GLY A 21 -0.28 3.46 14.89
C GLY A 21 0.18 4.72 15.62
N ALA A 22 1.44 4.77 16.07
CA ALA A 22 2.02 5.95 16.69
C ALA A 22 2.09 7.19 15.77
N LEU A 23 2.00 7.00 14.46
CA LEU A 23 2.01 8.10 13.47
C LEU A 23 0.59 8.59 13.10
N ALA A 24 -0.46 7.90 13.56
CA ALA A 24 -1.84 8.14 13.16
C ALA A 24 -2.30 9.59 13.38
N ALA A 25 -2.02 10.16 14.56
CA ALA A 25 -2.48 11.51 14.94
C ALA A 25 -2.01 12.63 13.97
N ARG A 26 -0.94 12.41 13.21
CA ARG A 26 -0.39 13.37 12.24
C ARG A 26 -0.37 12.84 10.81
N TRP A 27 -1.18 11.83 10.52
CA TRP A 27 -1.20 11.17 9.22
C TRP A 27 -1.56 12.14 8.07
N TRP A 28 -2.54 13.00 8.30
CA TRP A 28 -3.03 13.96 7.33
C TRP A 28 -2.31 15.31 7.36
N ASP A 29 -1.31 15.48 8.24
CA ASP A 29 -0.46 16.67 8.24
C ASP A 29 0.55 16.60 7.07
N PRO A 30 0.39 17.42 5.99
CA PRO A 30 1.26 17.36 4.82
C PRO A 30 2.69 17.85 5.11
N GLN A 31 2.95 18.37 6.30
CA GLN A 31 4.28 18.71 6.80
C GLN A 31 4.73 17.74 7.91
N GLY A 32 3.90 16.75 8.24
CA GLY A 32 4.12 15.76 9.27
C GLY A 32 5.12 14.65 8.90
N PRO A 33 5.20 13.62 9.74
CA PRO A 33 6.09 12.48 9.52
C PRO A 33 5.76 11.71 8.23
N GLN A 34 4.51 11.77 7.77
CA GLN A 34 4.03 11.09 6.56
C GLN A 34 4.04 11.98 5.31
N ARG A 35 4.72 13.14 5.37
CA ARG A 35 4.88 14.04 4.21
C ARG A 35 5.29 13.32 2.93
N PRO A 36 6.27 12.39 2.92
CA PRO A 36 6.64 11.69 1.69
C PRO A 36 5.48 10.91 1.06
N LEU A 37 4.57 10.34 1.86
CA LEU A 37 3.39 9.64 1.34
C LEU A 37 2.44 10.60 0.63
N HIS A 38 2.23 11.81 1.16
CA HIS A 38 1.43 12.85 0.51
C HIS A 38 2.04 13.25 -0.84
N GLU A 39 3.36 13.42 -0.89
CA GLU A 39 4.09 13.85 -2.09
C GLU A 39 4.19 12.72 -3.15
N LEU A 40 4.19 11.45 -2.74
CA LEU A 40 4.13 10.27 -3.62
C LEU A 40 2.73 10.00 -4.16
N ASN A 41 1.67 10.38 -3.43
CA ASN A 41 0.30 9.97 -3.72
C ASN A 41 -0.20 10.35 -5.13
N PRO A 42 0.11 11.54 -5.70
CA PRO A 42 -0.27 11.86 -7.08
C PRO A 42 0.33 10.89 -8.11
N ALA A 43 1.58 10.44 -7.90
CA ALA A 43 2.25 9.50 -8.80
C ALA A 43 1.63 8.09 -8.68
N ARG A 44 1.28 7.64 -7.45
CA ARG A 44 0.58 6.38 -7.21
C ARG A 44 -0.80 6.38 -7.87
N LEU A 45 -1.61 7.41 -7.64
CA LEU A 45 -2.91 7.56 -8.27
C LEU A 45 -2.79 7.59 -9.80
N GLY A 46 -1.80 8.33 -10.32
CA GLY A 46 -1.51 8.37 -11.76
C GLY A 46 -1.16 7.00 -12.34
N TYR A 47 -0.44 6.17 -11.58
CA TYR A 47 -0.15 4.79 -11.97
C TYR A 47 -1.41 3.91 -11.95
N VAL A 48 -2.23 4.01 -10.90
CA VAL A 48 -3.50 3.28 -10.83
C VAL A 48 -4.37 3.62 -12.05
N ARG A 49 -4.53 4.91 -12.38
CA ARG A 49 -5.33 5.40 -13.52
C ARG A 49 -4.84 4.93 -14.90
N ARG A 50 -3.56 4.61 -15.05
CA ARG A 50 -3.03 4.04 -16.31
C ARG A 50 -3.56 2.62 -16.57
N HIS A 51 -3.84 1.89 -15.49
CA HIS A 51 -4.20 0.47 -15.57
C HIS A 51 -5.68 0.21 -15.28
N VAL A 52 -6.35 1.11 -14.56
CA VAL A 52 -7.74 0.95 -14.12
C VAL A 52 -8.52 2.23 -14.36
N GLU A 53 -9.64 2.13 -15.08
CA GLU A 53 -10.64 3.19 -15.10
C GLU A 53 -11.43 3.14 -13.78
N LEU A 54 -11.21 4.13 -12.91
CA LEU A 54 -11.69 4.10 -11.53
C LEU A 54 -13.20 4.31 -11.40
N ALA A 55 -13.81 5.11 -12.28
CA ALA A 55 -15.22 5.47 -12.20
C ALA A 55 -16.14 4.25 -12.17
N GLY A 56 -16.92 4.10 -11.10
CA GLY A 56 -17.84 3.00 -10.88
C GLY A 56 -17.21 1.66 -10.53
N ARG A 57 -15.88 1.53 -10.52
CA ARG A 57 -15.18 0.29 -10.16
C ARG A 57 -15.12 0.09 -8.67
N ARG A 58 -15.24 -1.16 -8.24
CA ARG A 58 -15.02 -1.55 -6.85
C ARG A 58 -13.55 -1.85 -6.62
N VAL A 59 -12.90 -1.02 -5.81
CA VAL A 59 -11.45 -1.05 -5.59
C VAL A 59 -11.14 -1.27 -4.11
N LEU A 60 -10.22 -2.18 -3.83
CA LEU A 60 -9.64 -2.37 -2.50
C LEU A 60 -8.32 -1.58 -2.40
N ASP A 61 -8.17 -0.79 -1.35
CA ASP A 61 -6.91 -0.24 -0.88
C ASP A 61 -6.45 -1.06 0.32
N LEU A 62 -5.51 -1.99 0.10
CA LEU A 62 -5.02 -2.92 1.11
C LEU A 62 -3.76 -2.36 1.77
N GLY A 63 -3.77 -2.27 3.10
CA GLY A 63 -2.80 -1.49 3.86
C GLY A 63 -3.04 0.01 3.66
N CYS A 64 -4.31 0.43 3.74
CA CYS A 64 -4.72 1.79 3.38
C CYS A 64 -4.17 2.89 4.32
N GLY A 65 -3.66 2.49 5.50
CA GLY A 65 -3.23 3.45 6.51
C GLY A 65 -4.35 4.42 6.88
N GLY A 66 -4.03 5.70 6.96
CA GLY A 66 -5.02 6.75 7.21
C GLY A 66 -5.81 7.20 5.98
N GLY A 67 -5.77 6.46 4.84
CA GLY A 67 -6.70 6.63 3.72
C GLY A 67 -6.29 7.59 2.60
N LEU A 68 -5.02 8.00 2.50
CA LEU A 68 -4.55 8.96 1.48
C LEU A 68 -4.86 8.52 0.05
N LEU A 69 -4.56 7.28 -0.31
CA LEU A 69 -4.83 6.75 -1.65
C LEU A 69 -6.29 6.38 -1.80
N SER A 70 -6.91 5.82 -0.76
CA SER A 70 -8.33 5.48 -0.73
C SER A 70 -9.21 6.68 -1.11
N GLU A 71 -9.02 7.84 -0.45
CA GLU A 71 -9.80 9.03 -0.76
C GLU A 71 -9.46 9.61 -2.14
N ALA A 72 -8.20 9.51 -2.57
CA ALA A 72 -7.82 9.93 -3.91
C ALA A 72 -8.53 9.12 -5.00
N MET A 73 -8.63 7.78 -4.84
CA MET A 73 -9.39 6.92 -5.75
C MET A 73 -10.90 7.17 -5.68
N ALA A 74 -11.44 7.44 -4.49
CA ALA A 74 -12.85 7.79 -4.32
C ALA A 74 -13.22 9.10 -5.01
N ARG A 75 -12.34 10.11 -5.01
CA ARG A 75 -12.52 11.38 -5.79
C ARG A 75 -12.60 11.13 -7.29
N GLU A 76 -11.96 10.08 -7.79
CA GLU A 76 -12.03 9.65 -9.20
C GLU A 76 -13.26 8.76 -9.49
N GLY A 77 -14.19 8.63 -8.53
CA GLY A 77 -15.45 7.91 -8.70
C GLY A 77 -15.40 6.41 -8.42
N ALA A 78 -14.32 5.88 -7.83
CA ALA A 78 -14.26 4.48 -7.41
C ALA A 78 -15.14 4.23 -6.17
N GLN A 79 -15.67 3.00 -6.08
CA GLN A 79 -16.29 2.46 -4.88
C GLN A 79 -15.18 1.80 -4.04
N VAL A 80 -14.60 2.56 -3.10
CA VAL A 80 -13.39 2.14 -2.39
C VAL A 80 -13.74 1.44 -1.07
N VAL A 81 -13.10 0.31 -0.85
CA VAL A 81 -12.91 -0.34 0.46
C VAL A 81 -11.46 -0.10 0.87
N GLY A 82 -11.23 0.48 2.05
CA GLY A 82 -9.90 0.61 2.64
C GLY A 82 -9.75 -0.40 3.77
N ALA A 83 -8.73 -1.25 3.72
CA ALA A 83 -8.46 -2.27 4.74
C ALA A 83 -7.07 -2.06 5.36
N ASP A 84 -7.01 -2.06 6.68
CA ASP A 84 -5.76 -1.98 7.45
C ASP A 84 -5.89 -2.79 8.74
N LEU A 85 -4.78 -3.11 9.38
CA LEU A 85 -4.74 -3.85 10.65
C LEU A 85 -4.44 -2.94 11.86
N SER A 86 -4.10 -1.66 11.66
CA SER A 86 -3.96 -0.69 12.74
C SER A 86 -5.30 -0.02 13.02
N PRO A 87 -5.89 -0.23 14.21
CA PRO A 87 -7.14 0.44 14.59
C PRO A 87 -6.99 1.96 14.60
N GLU A 88 -5.84 2.48 15.03
CA GLU A 88 -5.56 3.93 15.07
C GLU A 88 -5.57 4.55 13.67
N LEU A 89 -5.02 3.86 12.67
CA LEU A 89 -5.02 4.33 11.29
C LEU A 89 -6.42 4.28 10.67
N VAL A 90 -7.15 3.20 10.90
CA VAL A 90 -8.55 3.07 10.45
C VAL A 90 -9.43 4.16 11.08
N ASP A 91 -9.23 4.47 12.36
CA ASP A 91 -9.98 5.53 13.04
C ASP A 91 -9.65 6.91 12.46
N VAL A 92 -8.37 7.21 12.20
CA VAL A 92 -7.95 8.46 11.56
C VAL A 92 -8.51 8.57 10.13
N ALA A 93 -8.51 7.48 9.37
CA ALA A 93 -9.11 7.46 8.03
C ALA A 93 -10.61 7.77 8.08
N LYS A 94 -11.35 7.17 9.03
CA LYS A 94 -12.78 7.45 9.24
C LYS A 94 -13.05 8.90 9.68
N LEU A 95 -12.19 9.46 10.55
CA LEU A 95 -12.32 10.85 10.98
C LEU A 95 -12.12 11.83 9.81
N HIS A 96 -11.06 11.65 9.02
CA HIS A 96 -10.83 12.52 7.87
C HIS A 96 -11.91 12.37 6.80
N LEU A 97 -12.49 11.19 6.65
CA LEU A 97 -13.61 10.96 5.75
C LEU A 97 -14.84 11.84 6.06
N LEU A 98 -15.07 12.14 7.35
CA LEU A 98 -16.15 13.07 7.76
C LEU A 98 -15.88 14.49 7.27
N GLU A 99 -14.62 14.91 7.21
CA GLU A 99 -14.22 16.24 6.74
C GLU A 99 -14.25 16.32 5.21
N SER A 100 -13.81 15.25 4.53
CA SER A 100 -13.73 15.22 3.06
C SER A 100 -15.09 15.06 2.36
N GLY A 101 -16.10 14.54 3.05
CA GLY A 101 -17.43 14.27 2.51
C GLY A 101 -17.49 13.16 1.45
N LEU A 102 -16.41 12.41 1.29
CA LEU A 102 -16.31 11.27 0.38
C LEU A 102 -17.00 10.04 0.95
N LYS A 103 -17.06 8.98 0.15
CA LYS A 103 -17.56 7.66 0.58
C LYS A 103 -16.47 6.63 0.39
N VAL A 104 -15.95 6.10 1.49
CA VAL A 104 -14.99 4.99 1.56
C VAL A 104 -15.44 4.06 2.70
N ASP A 105 -15.38 2.77 2.47
CA ASP A 105 -15.69 1.77 3.50
C ASP A 105 -14.37 1.31 4.16
N TYR A 106 -14.01 1.96 5.27
CA TYR A 106 -12.80 1.61 6.03
C TYR A 106 -13.04 0.48 7.02
N ARG A 107 -12.22 -0.57 6.92
CA ARG A 107 -12.35 -1.82 7.69
C ARG A 107 -11.06 -2.18 8.41
N LEU A 108 -11.20 -2.60 9.66
CA LEU A 108 -10.13 -3.23 10.44
C LEU A 108 -10.17 -4.74 10.15
N VAL A 109 -9.43 -5.18 9.13
CA VAL A 109 -9.50 -6.56 8.62
C VAL A 109 -8.20 -6.94 7.91
N SER A 110 -7.78 -8.21 8.02
CA SER A 110 -6.64 -8.75 7.26
C SER A 110 -6.99 -9.03 5.80
N ALA A 111 -5.97 -9.14 4.96
CA ALA A 111 -6.15 -9.54 3.57
C ALA A 111 -6.79 -10.94 3.46
N GLU A 112 -6.33 -11.86 4.30
CA GLU A 112 -6.76 -13.25 4.34
C GLU A 112 -8.22 -13.39 4.78
N ASP A 113 -8.63 -12.69 5.86
CA ASP A 113 -10.01 -12.70 6.35
C ASP A 113 -10.97 -12.08 5.33
N LEU A 114 -10.54 -10.96 4.70
CA LEU A 114 -11.32 -10.31 3.66
C LEU A 114 -11.45 -11.22 2.43
N ALA A 115 -10.39 -11.94 2.03
CA ALA A 115 -10.41 -12.88 0.93
C ALA A 115 -11.35 -14.08 1.19
N ALA A 116 -11.42 -14.53 2.43
CA ALA A 116 -12.37 -15.58 2.83
C ALA A 116 -13.82 -15.09 2.79
N ALA A 117 -14.07 -13.82 3.17
CA ALA A 117 -15.41 -13.25 3.24
C ALA A 117 -15.94 -12.79 1.87
N GLU A 118 -15.10 -12.24 1.02
CA GLU A 118 -15.50 -11.56 -0.23
C GLU A 118 -14.64 -11.98 -1.44
N PRO A 119 -14.57 -13.28 -1.79
CA PRO A 119 -13.79 -13.73 -2.95
C PRO A 119 -14.36 -13.13 -4.25
N ALA A 120 -13.49 -12.87 -5.22
CA ALA A 120 -13.82 -12.36 -6.55
C ALA A 120 -14.75 -11.14 -6.53
N SER A 121 -14.52 -10.20 -5.59
CA SER A 121 -15.41 -9.07 -5.36
C SER A 121 -14.86 -7.73 -5.87
N PHE A 122 -13.58 -7.64 -6.21
CA PHE A 122 -12.93 -6.38 -6.57
C PHE A 122 -12.49 -6.37 -8.03
N ASP A 123 -12.70 -5.23 -8.69
CA ASP A 123 -12.19 -4.97 -10.05
C ASP A 123 -10.69 -4.66 -10.03
N ALA A 124 -10.22 -4.06 -8.92
CA ALA A 124 -8.81 -3.81 -8.67
C ALA A 124 -8.47 -3.85 -7.18
N VAL A 125 -7.22 -4.18 -6.88
CA VAL A 125 -6.62 -4.09 -5.55
C VAL A 125 -5.37 -3.23 -5.66
N ALA A 126 -5.28 -2.18 -4.86
CA ALA A 126 -4.06 -1.42 -4.63
C ALA A 126 -3.42 -1.89 -3.31
N CYS A 127 -2.14 -2.21 -3.33
CA CYS A 127 -1.34 -2.60 -2.16
C CYS A 127 0.00 -1.87 -2.26
N MET A 128 0.05 -0.66 -1.71
CA MET A 128 1.16 0.28 -1.90
C MET A 128 2.00 0.39 -0.62
N GLU A 129 3.33 0.16 -0.75
CA GLU A 129 4.31 0.20 0.36
C GLU A 129 3.86 -0.59 1.61
N MET A 130 3.34 -1.79 1.40
CA MET A 130 2.84 -2.64 2.50
C MET A 130 3.56 -4.00 2.54
N LEU A 131 3.92 -4.56 1.38
CA LEU A 131 4.49 -5.91 1.31
C LEU A 131 5.81 -6.08 2.06
N GLU A 132 6.63 -5.03 2.16
CA GLU A 132 7.88 -5.02 2.91
C GLU A 132 7.70 -5.01 4.44
N HIS A 133 6.47 -4.84 4.91
CA HIS A 133 6.13 -4.77 6.35
C HIS A 133 5.44 -6.02 6.87
N VAL A 134 5.14 -6.99 6.01
CA VAL A 134 4.48 -8.24 6.40
C VAL A 134 5.46 -9.41 6.47
N PRO A 135 5.23 -10.39 7.39
CA PRO A 135 6.06 -11.58 7.50
C PRO A 135 6.06 -12.45 6.24
N ASP A 136 4.92 -12.63 5.58
CA ASP A 136 4.74 -13.43 4.37
C ASP A 136 4.04 -12.64 3.25
N PRO A 137 4.81 -11.94 2.38
CA PRO A 137 4.24 -11.26 1.23
C PRO A 137 3.52 -12.20 0.24
N GLY A 138 3.96 -13.46 0.14
CA GLY A 138 3.33 -14.45 -0.74
C GLY A 138 1.88 -14.76 -0.34
N ALA A 139 1.61 -14.90 0.95
CA ALA A 139 0.26 -15.11 1.48
C ALA A 139 -0.65 -13.90 1.18
N VAL A 140 -0.16 -12.67 1.34
CA VAL A 140 -0.91 -11.46 0.98
C VAL A 140 -1.24 -11.44 -0.51
N LEU A 141 -0.29 -11.76 -1.39
CA LEU A 141 -0.53 -11.81 -2.84
C LEU A 141 -1.54 -12.88 -3.23
N GLN A 142 -1.53 -14.03 -2.55
CA GLN A 142 -2.54 -15.07 -2.72
C GLN A 142 -3.94 -14.59 -2.31
N ALA A 143 -4.04 -13.86 -1.20
CA ALA A 143 -5.29 -13.23 -0.76
C ALA A 143 -5.77 -12.18 -1.79
N CYS A 144 -4.87 -11.33 -2.30
CA CYS A 144 -5.20 -10.39 -3.37
C CYS A 144 -5.73 -11.09 -4.63
N ALA A 145 -5.11 -12.20 -5.03
CA ALA A 145 -5.59 -12.99 -6.18
C ALA A 145 -6.98 -13.56 -5.94
N THR A 146 -7.29 -13.98 -4.70
CA THR A 146 -8.61 -14.47 -4.32
C THR A 146 -9.67 -13.36 -4.37
N LEU A 147 -9.34 -12.16 -3.89
CA LEU A 147 -10.20 -10.99 -3.86
C LEU A 147 -10.55 -10.45 -5.25
N LEU A 148 -9.61 -10.55 -6.19
CA LEU A 148 -9.80 -10.06 -7.56
C LEU A 148 -10.78 -10.90 -8.34
N ARG A 149 -11.63 -10.22 -9.13
CA ARG A 149 -12.42 -10.83 -10.20
C ARG A 149 -11.50 -11.33 -11.32
N PRO A 150 -11.93 -12.31 -12.13
CA PRO A 150 -11.27 -12.57 -13.42
C PRO A 150 -11.13 -11.28 -14.25
N GLY A 151 -9.95 -11.03 -14.82
CA GLY A 151 -9.62 -9.77 -15.50
C GLY A 151 -9.28 -8.59 -14.57
N GLY A 152 -9.43 -8.75 -13.25
CA GLY A 152 -9.11 -7.72 -12.26
C GLY A 152 -7.59 -7.47 -12.12
N ARG A 153 -7.20 -6.29 -11.64
CA ARG A 153 -5.81 -5.84 -11.59
C ARG A 153 -5.31 -5.63 -10.18
N LEU A 154 -4.09 -6.07 -9.92
CA LEU A 154 -3.34 -5.81 -8.70
C LEU A 154 -2.28 -4.74 -8.97
N LEU A 155 -2.36 -3.62 -8.27
CA LEU A 155 -1.42 -2.50 -8.35
C LEU A 155 -0.57 -2.51 -7.07
N LEU A 156 0.74 -2.53 -7.24
CA LEU A 156 1.70 -2.71 -6.16
C LEU A 156 2.76 -1.61 -6.18
N SER A 157 3.27 -1.26 -5.02
CA SER A 157 4.54 -0.54 -4.89
C SER A 157 5.34 -1.10 -3.71
N THR A 158 6.66 -1.08 -3.85
CA THR A 158 7.58 -1.48 -2.79
C THR A 158 9.01 -1.02 -3.08
N LEU A 159 9.90 -1.20 -2.10
CA LEU A 159 11.33 -0.91 -2.19
C LEU A 159 12.10 -2.09 -2.79
N ASN A 160 12.97 -1.80 -3.76
CA ASN A 160 13.84 -2.82 -4.35
C ASN A 160 15.05 -3.12 -3.46
N ARG A 161 15.41 -4.38 -3.30
CA ARG A 161 16.59 -4.81 -2.53
C ARG A 161 17.89 -4.62 -3.31
N THR A 162 18.34 -3.36 -3.40
CA THR A 162 19.57 -2.93 -4.07
C THR A 162 20.45 -2.09 -3.15
N PRO A 163 21.77 -1.99 -3.40
CA PRO A 163 22.62 -1.05 -2.67
C PRO A 163 22.18 0.39 -2.80
N ALA A 164 21.62 0.79 -3.95
CA ALA A 164 21.08 2.14 -4.16
C ALA A 164 19.87 2.40 -3.26
N ALA A 165 18.94 1.44 -3.13
CA ALA A 165 17.81 1.56 -2.23
C ALA A 165 18.26 1.64 -0.76
N PHE A 166 19.26 0.86 -0.35
CA PHE A 166 19.85 0.97 0.98
C PHE A 166 20.40 2.37 1.25
N ALA A 167 21.20 2.90 0.31
CA ALA A 167 21.82 4.20 0.47
C ALA A 167 20.78 5.35 0.48
N LEU A 168 19.76 5.30 -0.35
CA LEU A 168 18.79 6.38 -0.48
C LEU A 168 17.62 6.28 0.52
N ALA A 169 17.02 5.10 0.67
CA ALA A 169 15.85 4.95 1.52
C ALA A 169 16.21 4.86 3.00
N ILE A 170 17.31 4.19 3.36
CA ILE A 170 17.72 4.05 4.76
C ILE A 170 18.68 5.17 5.13
N VAL A 171 19.88 5.21 4.53
CA VAL A 171 20.88 6.19 4.93
C VAL A 171 20.44 7.62 4.59
N GLY A 172 19.95 7.84 3.38
CA GLY A 172 19.51 9.16 2.91
C GLY A 172 18.28 9.67 3.61
N ALA A 173 17.17 8.92 3.56
CA ALA A 173 15.89 9.38 4.07
C ALA A 173 15.79 9.33 5.61
N GLU A 174 16.29 8.29 6.27
CA GLU A 174 16.13 8.12 7.72
C GLU A 174 17.24 8.84 8.51
N TYR A 175 18.52 8.79 8.07
CA TYR A 175 19.65 9.30 8.85
C TYR A 175 20.12 10.68 8.41
N VAL A 176 20.18 10.99 7.13
CA VAL A 176 20.69 12.27 6.61
C VAL A 176 19.58 13.31 6.52
N ALA A 177 18.57 13.05 5.70
CA ALA A 177 17.48 14.01 5.46
C ALA A 177 16.41 14.02 6.56
N ARG A 178 16.37 12.98 7.40
CA ARG A 178 15.37 12.79 8.47
C ARG A 178 13.92 12.95 7.96
N LEU A 179 13.68 12.52 6.73
CA LEU A 179 12.36 12.57 6.11
C LEU A 179 11.43 11.51 6.71
N LEU A 180 12.00 10.41 7.21
CA LEU A 180 11.32 9.29 7.84
C LEU A 180 11.93 9.01 9.21
N PRO A 181 11.18 8.46 10.17
CA PRO A 181 11.71 7.97 11.43
C PRO A 181 12.79 6.89 11.20
N ARG A 182 13.80 6.84 12.08
CA ARG A 182 14.84 5.80 12.02
C ARG A 182 14.22 4.43 12.25
N GLY A 183 14.65 3.42 11.49
CA GLY A 183 14.12 2.07 11.58
C GLY A 183 12.78 1.88 10.88
N THR A 184 12.39 2.83 10.01
CA THR A 184 11.20 2.66 9.17
C THR A 184 11.36 1.48 8.23
N HIS A 185 12.57 1.25 7.71
CA HIS A 185 12.83 0.20 6.73
C HIS A 185 13.93 -0.76 7.18
N HIS A 186 13.71 -2.04 6.90
CA HIS A 186 14.70 -3.09 7.05
C HIS A 186 15.13 -3.62 5.67
N TYR A 187 16.37 -3.42 5.28
CA TYR A 187 16.90 -3.80 3.95
C TYR A 187 16.59 -5.25 3.54
N ARG A 188 16.58 -6.18 4.51
CA ARG A 188 16.29 -7.60 4.25
C ARG A 188 14.84 -7.83 3.81
N GLN A 189 13.93 -6.94 4.16
CA GLN A 189 12.50 -7.00 3.80
C GLN A 189 12.20 -6.34 2.44
N PHE A 190 13.16 -5.62 1.85
CA PHE A 190 13.02 -5.09 0.50
C PHE A 190 12.86 -6.22 -0.51
N ILE A 191 12.04 -6.01 -1.53
CA ILE A 191 11.56 -7.04 -2.45
C ILE A 191 12.14 -6.78 -3.84
N ARG A 192 12.86 -7.75 -4.39
CA ARG A 192 13.33 -7.64 -5.78
C ARG A 192 12.18 -7.86 -6.76
N PRO A 193 12.16 -7.19 -7.92
CA PRO A 193 11.14 -7.45 -8.94
C PRO A 193 11.02 -8.93 -9.35
N SER A 194 12.14 -9.67 -9.34
CA SER A 194 12.13 -11.11 -9.65
C SER A 194 11.45 -11.97 -8.58
N GLU A 195 11.57 -11.59 -7.29
CA GLU A 195 10.89 -12.26 -6.18
C GLU A 195 9.39 -11.97 -6.24
N LEU A 196 9.02 -10.71 -6.44
CA LEU A 196 7.64 -10.31 -6.64
C LEU A 196 7.00 -11.08 -7.81
N ALA A 197 7.69 -11.14 -8.95
CA ALA A 197 7.22 -11.87 -10.13
C ALA A 197 7.03 -13.38 -9.87
N ALA A 198 7.89 -13.99 -9.03
CA ALA A 198 7.76 -15.38 -8.66
C ALA A 198 6.52 -15.62 -7.77
N TRP A 199 6.29 -14.76 -6.78
CA TRP A 199 5.11 -14.83 -5.90
C TRP A 199 3.80 -14.56 -6.65
N LEU A 200 3.79 -13.58 -7.56
CA LEU A 200 2.61 -13.30 -8.41
C LEU A 200 2.25 -14.52 -9.25
N ARG A 201 3.23 -15.17 -9.89
CA ARG A 201 2.98 -16.41 -10.65
C ARG A 201 2.45 -17.54 -9.77
N ALA A 202 3.01 -17.71 -8.56
CA ALA A 202 2.52 -18.70 -7.60
C ALA A 202 1.07 -18.44 -7.17
N ALA A 203 0.66 -17.16 -7.10
CA ALA A 203 -0.71 -16.75 -6.83
C ALA A 203 -1.63 -16.79 -8.07
N GLY A 204 -1.16 -17.23 -9.24
CA GLY A 204 -1.93 -17.27 -10.47
C GLY A 204 -2.14 -15.92 -11.15
N LEU A 205 -1.32 -14.92 -10.81
CA LEU A 205 -1.38 -13.59 -11.40
C LEU A 205 -0.30 -13.42 -12.48
N GLN A 206 -0.61 -12.69 -13.54
CA GLN A 206 0.31 -12.36 -14.63
C GLN A 206 0.83 -10.93 -14.47
N LEU A 207 2.13 -10.77 -14.34
CA LEU A 207 2.78 -9.46 -14.27
C LEU A 207 2.75 -8.80 -15.65
N GLU A 208 2.16 -7.60 -15.74
CA GLU A 208 2.02 -6.83 -17.00
C GLU A 208 3.00 -5.67 -17.08
N ASP A 209 3.26 -4.99 -15.96
CA ASP A 209 4.13 -3.80 -15.92
C ASP A 209 4.99 -3.77 -14.67
N VAL A 210 6.21 -3.24 -14.81
CA VAL A 210 7.09 -2.85 -13.71
C VAL A 210 7.73 -1.52 -14.08
N SER A 211 7.43 -0.48 -13.32
CA SER A 211 7.90 0.88 -13.55
C SER A 211 8.61 1.44 -12.32
N GLY A 212 9.68 2.21 -12.52
CA GLY A 212 10.33 2.92 -11.41
C GLY A 212 9.41 3.96 -10.79
N LEU A 213 9.54 4.18 -9.48
CA LEU A 213 8.94 5.29 -8.76
C LEU A 213 10.07 6.16 -8.20
N HIS A 214 10.20 7.36 -8.72
CA HIS A 214 11.27 8.30 -8.36
C HIS A 214 10.72 9.45 -7.55
N TYR A 215 11.35 9.72 -6.41
CA TYR A 215 11.02 10.83 -5.56
C TYR A 215 12.15 11.87 -5.55
N ASP A 216 11.81 13.12 -5.85
CA ASP A 216 12.71 14.28 -5.76
C ASP A 216 12.41 15.07 -4.46
N PRO A 217 13.24 14.96 -3.42
CA PRO A 217 12.99 15.62 -2.15
C PRO A 217 13.19 17.15 -2.21
N LEU A 218 13.92 17.66 -3.21
CA LEU A 218 14.13 19.11 -3.39
C LEU A 218 12.90 19.74 -4.03
N ARG A 219 12.34 19.10 -5.05
CA ARG A 219 11.12 19.56 -5.72
C ARG A 219 9.85 19.08 -5.03
N ARG A 220 9.96 18.14 -4.09
CA ARG A 220 8.85 17.52 -3.37
C ARG A 220 7.83 16.88 -4.32
N THR A 221 8.33 16.21 -5.35
CA THR A 221 7.50 15.59 -6.39
C THR A 221 7.94 14.15 -6.64
N ALA A 222 7.01 13.35 -7.15
CA ALA A 222 7.30 12.00 -7.58
C ALA A 222 6.93 11.81 -9.05
N SER A 223 7.65 10.91 -9.72
CA SER A 223 7.40 10.52 -11.12
C SER A 223 7.48 9.02 -11.30
N VAL A 224 6.73 8.52 -12.29
CA VAL A 224 6.67 7.08 -12.64
C VAL A 224 7.34 6.86 -13.97
N GLY A 225 8.23 5.88 -14.03
CA GLY A 225 8.99 5.46 -15.22
C GLY A 225 10.46 5.24 -14.92
N GLY A 226 11.26 4.95 -15.94
CA GLY A 226 12.71 4.77 -15.79
C GLY A 226 13.10 3.50 -15.01
N HIS A 227 14.24 3.57 -14.30
CA HIS A 227 14.82 2.42 -13.61
C HIS A 227 14.11 2.09 -12.28
N THR A 228 14.15 0.82 -11.91
CA THR A 228 13.55 0.29 -10.67
C THR A 228 14.55 0.17 -9.51
N ALA A 229 15.61 0.98 -9.51
CA ALA A 229 16.75 0.76 -8.60
C ALA A 229 16.43 1.03 -7.13
N VAL A 230 15.43 1.86 -6.82
CA VAL A 230 15.07 2.21 -5.42
C VAL A 230 13.65 1.76 -5.13
N ASN A 231 12.67 2.50 -5.61
CA ASN A 231 11.25 2.16 -5.54
C ASN A 231 10.75 1.73 -6.90
N TYR A 232 9.76 0.84 -6.90
CA TYR A 232 9.06 0.50 -8.12
C TYR A 232 7.58 0.23 -7.88
N LEU A 233 6.83 0.39 -8.94
CA LEU A 233 5.41 0.04 -9.05
C LEU A 233 5.31 -1.20 -9.95
N ALA A 234 4.31 -2.01 -9.72
CA ALA A 234 4.00 -3.15 -10.57
C ALA A 234 2.49 -3.29 -10.76
N CYS A 235 2.10 -3.75 -11.95
CA CYS A 235 0.74 -4.13 -12.27
C CYS A 235 0.70 -5.60 -12.68
N ALA A 236 -0.20 -6.34 -12.06
CA ALA A 236 -0.48 -7.72 -12.42
C ALA A 236 -1.98 -7.91 -12.68
N VAL A 237 -2.33 -8.83 -13.56
CA VAL A 237 -3.72 -9.17 -13.90
C VAL A 237 -4.04 -10.59 -13.45
N LYS A 238 -5.27 -10.78 -12.95
CA LYS A 238 -5.85 -12.11 -12.77
C LYS A 238 -6.41 -12.57 -14.12
N PRO A 239 -5.92 -13.66 -14.70
CA PRO A 239 -6.47 -14.19 -15.96
C PRO A 239 -7.98 -14.41 -15.87
N ALA A 240 -8.65 -14.31 -17.05
CA ALA A 240 -10.08 -14.53 -17.18
C ALA A 240 -10.47 -16.01 -17.03
#